data_a978c93a55115aac1ed64a5857792194
#
_entry.id   a978c93a55115aac1ed64a5857792194
#
_cell.length_a   1.000
_cell.length_b   1.000
_cell.length_c   1.000
_cell.angle_alpha   90.00
_cell.angle_beta   90.00
_cell.angle_gamma   90.00
#
_symmetry.space_group_name_H-M   'P 1'
#
loop_
_entity.id
_entity.type
_entity.pdbx_description
1 polymer ?
#
loop_
_entity_poly.entity_id
_entity_poly.type
_entity_poly.pdbx_seq_one_letter_code
_entity_poly.pdbx_strand_id
1 'polypeptide(L)'
;MTTVDLTSPAASRSRARATMLCALACALPPFVSAILSQIDVMLLASSLLAPALAAFCLTDRLVPAVSARTLKRGLFGFDLNKPKPPSDNTVKAQKARIPEAAGLAAGAAFLLCSAATVLGHGPLERLAEFHAGLLCIAVILLAGFADDMLDLPWRVKLALPVLAAIPLLSAYQGPTTVVVPKLLRPMLLPDNTEGISLDLGLAYKAYMLLMAVFCSNAINIHAGINGLEVGQTAFVASGVLALNFQSLSSSPSHAYSARLVAPLLGCCLGMLKHNAYPAAVFPGDTFTFFAGMSLAVAGILGHFTEALLVLMLPQLLNFLLSLPQLFGLVHCPRHRVPTLTGNNKLESSGNFTVLNVILRLGGARSEGTLCTLALSLQFLSIGVVFLLRYMLAGIYK
;
A
#
# COMPACT_ATOMS: atom_id res chain seq x y z
N MET A 1 -13.22 -33.17 2.12
CA MET A 1 -12.55 -31.85 2.12
C MET A 1 -13.53 -30.81 2.64
N THR A 2 -13.30 -30.29 3.82
CA THR A 2 -14.17 -29.30 4.47
C THR A 2 -13.91 -27.92 3.85
N THR A 3 -14.91 -27.39 3.15
CA THR A 3 -14.90 -25.96 2.79
C THR A 3 -14.80 -25.13 4.05
N VAL A 4 -13.82 -24.22 4.12
CA VAL A 4 -13.68 -23.31 5.27
C VAL A 4 -14.92 -22.43 5.30
N ASP A 5 -15.73 -22.55 6.34
CA ASP A 5 -16.85 -21.66 6.57
C ASP A 5 -16.29 -20.31 7.03
N LEU A 6 -16.28 -19.34 6.12
CA LEU A 6 -15.74 -17.98 6.33
C LEU A 6 -16.47 -17.20 7.42
N THR A 7 -17.70 -17.64 7.76
CA THR A 7 -18.53 -17.04 8.83
C THR A 7 -18.32 -17.75 10.17
N SER A 8 -17.53 -18.84 10.19
CA SER A 8 -17.31 -19.62 11.40
C SER A 8 -16.59 -18.80 12.50
N PRO A 9 -16.88 -19.05 13.78
CA PRO A 9 -16.16 -18.42 14.89
C PRO A 9 -14.64 -18.66 14.85
N ALA A 10 -14.19 -19.80 14.28
CA ALA A 10 -12.78 -20.12 14.12
C ALA A 10 -12.11 -19.22 13.08
N ALA A 11 -12.76 -18.99 11.91
CA ALA A 11 -12.27 -18.09 10.88
C ALA A 11 -12.22 -16.63 11.40
N SER A 12 -13.25 -16.19 12.12
CA SER A 12 -13.27 -14.87 12.75
C SER A 12 -12.12 -14.69 13.76
N ARG A 13 -11.87 -15.67 14.62
CA ARG A 13 -10.74 -15.65 15.56
C ARG A 13 -9.39 -15.63 14.86
N SER A 14 -9.23 -16.37 13.75
CA SER A 14 -7.99 -16.37 12.95
C SER A 14 -7.71 -14.98 12.37
N ARG A 15 -8.71 -14.36 11.75
CA ARG A 15 -8.59 -12.98 11.24
C ARG A 15 -8.25 -11.98 12.34
N ALA A 16 -8.94 -12.05 13.48
CA ALA A 16 -8.69 -11.15 14.62
C ALA A 16 -7.25 -11.27 15.14
N ARG A 17 -6.72 -12.50 15.27
CA ARG A 17 -5.33 -12.74 15.68
C ARG A 17 -4.33 -12.18 14.66
N ALA A 18 -4.54 -12.46 13.37
CA ALA A 18 -3.67 -11.94 12.31
C ALA A 18 -3.67 -10.40 12.27
N THR A 19 -4.84 -9.78 12.39
CA THR A 19 -4.97 -8.32 12.45
C THR A 19 -4.27 -7.74 13.68
N MET A 20 -4.44 -8.36 14.85
CA MET A 20 -3.78 -7.90 16.08
C MET A 20 -2.25 -7.99 15.97
N LEU A 21 -1.70 -9.09 15.46
CA LEU A 21 -0.26 -9.24 15.26
C LEU A 21 0.28 -8.21 14.24
N CYS A 22 -0.44 -8.00 13.14
CA CYS A 22 -0.09 -6.99 12.17
C CYS A 22 -0.14 -5.57 12.78
N ALA A 23 -1.18 -5.26 13.57
CA ALA A 23 -1.30 -3.97 14.24
C ALA A 23 -0.15 -3.71 15.22
N LEU A 24 0.22 -4.71 16.03
CA LEU A 24 1.36 -4.61 16.95
C LEU A 24 2.68 -4.40 16.19
N ALA A 25 2.92 -5.18 15.13
CA ALA A 25 4.11 -5.04 14.31
C ALA A 25 4.17 -3.67 13.58
N CYS A 26 3.03 -3.18 13.07
CA CYS A 26 2.94 -1.86 12.45
C CYS A 26 3.05 -0.70 13.45
N ALA A 27 2.65 -0.87 14.70
CA ALA A 27 2.78 0.16 15.71
C ALA A 27 4.24 0.36 16.19
N LEU A 28 5.06 -0.69 16.11
CA LEU A 28 6.43 -0.66 16.64
C LEU A 28 7.34 0.40 16.00
N PRO A 29 7.49 0.49 14.64
CA PRO A 29 8.40 1.46 14.03
C PRO A 29 8.04 2.91 14.34
N PRO A 30 6.78 3.39 14.17
CA PRO A 30 6.44 4.76 14.51
C PRO A 30 6.52 5.04 16.01
N PHE A 31 6.21 4.07 16.88
CA PHE A 31 6.33 4.23 18.33
C PHE A 31 7.79 4.46 18.75
N VAL A 32 8.72 3.62 18.28
CA VAL A 32 10.15 3.79 18.55
C VAL A 32 10.64 5.13 18.00
N SER A 33 10.22 5.49 16.78
CA SER A 33 10.61 6.75 16.16
C SER A 33 10.06 7.97 16.91
N ALA A 34 8.83 7.92 17.41
CA ALA A 34 8.23 8.99 18.22
C ALA A 34 8.98 9.22 19.53
N ILE A 35 9.38 8.14 20.21
CA ILE A 35 10.20 8.22 21.44
C ILE A 35 11.56 8.83 21.13
N LEU A 36 12.26 8.35 20.11
CA LEU A 36 13.58 8.84 19.74
C LEU A 36 13.57 10.31 19.30
N SER A 37 12.48 10.78 18.72
CA SER A 37 12.30 12.15 18.23
C SER A 37 11.65 13.10 19.23
N GLN A 38 11.33 12.64 20.43
CA GLN A 38 10.70 13.44 21.52
C GLN A 38 9.45 14.23 21.05
N ILE A 39 8.59 13.59 20.27
CA ILE A 39 7.39 14.22 19.70
C ILE A 39 6.42 14.60 20.82
N ASP A 40 5.81 15.79 20.69
CA ASP A 40 4.73 16.22 21.58
C ASP A 40 3.55 15.25 21.53
N VAL A 41 3.20 14.69 22.69
CA VAL A 41 2.13 13.69 22.83
C VAL A 41 0.76 14.27 22.43
N MET A 42 0.51 15.55 22.71
CA MET A 42 -0.75 16.21 22.34
C MET A 42 -0.88 16.37 20.84
N LEU A 43 0.20 16.77 20.16
CA LEU A 43 0.25 16.85 18.71
C LEU A 43 0.06 15.47 18.08
N LEU A 44 0.73 14.44 18.60
CA LEU A 44 0.59 13.07 18.11
C LEU A 44 -0.85 12.57 18.28
N ALA A 45 -1.45 12.79 19.47
CA ALA A 45 -2.78 12.28 19.76
C ALA A 45 -3.87 12.96 18.93
N SER A 46 -3.87 14.29 18.85
CA SER A 46 -4.94 15.05 18.20
C SER A 46 -4.86 15.02 16.66
N SER A 47 -3.67 15.21 16.11
CA SER A 47 -3.50 15.37 14.65
C SER A 47 -3.31 14.07 13.87
N LEU A 48 -2.90 12.99 14.52
CA LEU A 48 -2.58 11.73 13.84
C LEU A 48 -3.34 10.52 14.40
N LEU A 49 -3.33 10.30 15.71
CA LEU A 49 -3.92 9.10 16.30
C LEU A 49 -5.45 9.12 16.22
N ALA A 50 -6.08 10.25 16.52
CA ALA A 50 -7.53 10.35 16.45
C ALA A 50 -8.09 10.14 15.05
N PRO A 51 -7.54 10.74 13.96
CA PRO A 51 -7.94 10.43 12.60
C PRO A 51 -7.65 8.98 12.18
N ALA A 52 -6.54 8.39 12.62
CA ALA A 52 -6.23 6.99 12.35
C ALA A 52 -7.25 6.03 13.00
N LEU A 53 -7.61 6.27 14.27
CA LEU A 53 -8.63 5.49 14.95
C LEU A 53 -10.02 5.68 14.33
N ALA A 54 -10.37 6.91 13.95
CA ALA A 54 -11.62 7.19 13.23
C ALA A 54 -11.67 6.43 11.89
N ALA A 55 -10.58 6.45 11.13
CA ALA A 55 -10.46 5.73 9.87
C ALA A 55 -10.57 4.20 10.05
N PHE A 56 -9.94 3.66 11.11
CA PHE A 56 -10.08 2.26 11.49
C PHE A 56 -11.53 1.90 11.79
N CYS A 57 -12.17 2.63 12.69
CA CYS A 57 -13.56 2.35 13.11
C CYS A 57 -14.55 2.51 11.95
N LEU A 58 -14.36 3.53 11.11
CA LEU A 58 -15.22 3.79 9.97
C LEU A 58 -15.07 2.69 8.92
N THR A 59 -13.84 2.29 8.60
CA THR A 59 -13.57 1.19 7.67
C THR A 59 -14.18 -0.12 8.17
N ASP A 60 -13.94 -0.47 9.44
CA ASP A 60 -14.49 -1.69 10.05
C ASP A 60 -16.02 -1.76 9.95
N ARG A 61 -16.72 -0.62 10.10
CA ARG A 61 -18.18 -0.54 9.97
C ARG A 61 -18.67 -0.52 8.52
N LEU A 62 -17.94 0.15 7.62
CA LEU A 62 -18.37 0.30 6.22
C LEU A 62 -18.13 -0.96 5.39
N VAL A 63 -17.04 -1.71 5.64
CA VAL A 63 -16.69 -2.90 4.87
C VAL A 63 -17.86 -3.91 4.80
N PRO A 64 -18.50 -4.34 5.89
CA PRO A 64 -19.64 -5.25 5.81
C PRO A 64 -20.82 -4.68 5.02
N ALA A 65 -21.09 -3.38 5.18
CA ALA A 65 -22.21 -2.71 4.52
C ALA A 65 -22.00 -2.58 3.00
N VAL A 66 -20.78 -2.26 2.55
CA VAL A 66 -20.40 -2.21 1.14
C VAL A 66 -20.41 -3.61 0.56
N SER A 67 -19.74 -4.57 1.20
CA SER A 67 -19.63 -5.95 0.75
C SER A 67 -20.97 -6.66 0.59
N ALA A 68 -21.93 -6.38 1.47
CA ALA A 68 -23.30 -6.90 1.31
C ALA A 68 -23.99 -6.35 0.05
N ARG A 69 -23.69 -5.11 -0.36
CA ARG A 69 -24.24 -4.49 -1.56
C ARG A 69 -23.55 -4.98 -2.83
N THR A 70 -22.23 -5.08 -2.82
CA THR A 70 -21.46 -5.59 -3.97
C THR A 70 -21.83 -7.04 -4.26
N LEU A 71 -21.96 -7.89 -3.23
CA LEU A 71 -22.41 -9.27 -3.38
C LEU A 71 -23.81 -9.36 -3.99
N LYS A 72 -24.76 -8.53 -3.53
CA LYS A 72 -26.13 -8.47 -4.11
C LYS A 72 -26.15 -8.03 -5.58
N ARG A 73 -25.15 -7.24 -5.99
CA ARG A 73 -25.00 -6.78 -7.39
C ARG A 73 -24.22 -7.74 -8.26
N GLY A 74 -23.80 -8.90 -7.71
CA GLY A 74 -23.04 -9.90 -8.44
C GLY A 74 -21.53 -9.60 -8.51
N LEU A 75 -21.02 -8.65 -7.71
CA LEU A 75 -19.61 -8.33 -7.63
C LEU A 75 -18.98 -9.23 -6.56
N PHE A 76 -18.42 -10.36 -6.99
CA PHE A 76 -17.78 -11.33 -6.13
C PHE A 76 -16.73 -12.13 -6.90
N GLY A 77 -15.69 -12.59 -6.21
CA GLY A 77 -14.72 -13.53 -6.70
C GLY A 77 -14.74 -14.86 -5.95
N PHE A 78 -13.90 -15.77 -6.44
CA PHE A 78 -13.61 -17.03 -5.76
C PHE A 78 -12.14 -17.05 -5.34
N ASP A 79 -11.88 -17.58 -4.16
CA ASP A 79 -10.51 -17.75 -3.68
C ASP A 79 -9.81 -18.82 -4.52
N LEU A 80 -8.86 -18.38 -5.36
CA LEU A 80 -8.11 -19.26 -6.26
C LEU A 80 -7.17 -20.23 -5.50
N ASN A 81 -6.87 -19.92 -4.25
CA ASN A 81 -6.03 -20.72 -3.37
C ASN A 81 -6.82 -21.76 -2.57
N LYS A 82 -8.07 -22.00 -2.97
CA LYS A 82 -8.97 -22.99 -2.36
C LYS A 82 -9.56 -23.93 -3.41
N PRO A 83 -10.02 -25.14 -2.98
CA PRO A 83 -10.68 -26.06 -3.89
C PRO A 83 -11.90 -25.38 -4.55
N LYS A 84 -12.02 -25.55 -5.87
CA LYS A 84 -13.16 -25.03 -6.61
C LYS A 84 -14.48 -25.56 -6.02
N PRO A 85 -15.49 -24.71 -5.85
CA PRO A 85 -16.81 -25.19 -5.40
C PRO A 85 -17.43 -26.11 -6.46
N PRO A 86 -18.24 -27.10 -6.06
CA PRO A 86 -19.06 -27.84 -7.00
C PRO A 86 -20.06 -26.90 -7.67
N SER A 87 -20.49 -27.24 -8.87
CA SER A 87 -21.31 -26.42 -9.81
C SER A 87 -22.06 -25.20 -9.24
N ASP A 88 -22.15 -24.13 -10.02
CA ASP A 88 -22.54 -22.76 -9.62
C ASP A 88 -23.85 -22.58 -8.84
N ASN A 89 -24.76 -23.56 -8.87
CA ASN A 89 -26.09 -23.46 -8.26
C ASN A 89 -26.22 -24.14 -6.89
N THR A 90 -25.14 -24.62 -6.31
CA THR A 90 -25.19 -25.27 -4.98
C THR A 90 -25.06 -24.25 -3.85
N VAL A 91 -25.65 -24.56 -2.67
CA VAL A 91 -25.47 -23.78 -1.43
C VAL A 91 -23.98 -23.62 -1.08
N LYS A 92 -23.14 -24.61 -1.43
CA LYS A 92 -21.68 -24.56 -1.23
C LYS A 92 -21.02 -23.55 -2.16
N ALA A 93 -21.46 -23.43 -3.41
CA ALA A 93 -20.96 -22.42 -4.35
C ALA A 93 -21.35 -21.01 -3.92
N GLN A 94 -22.57 -20.81 -3.43
CA GLN A 94 -23.01 -19.53 -2.90
C GLN A 94 -22.20 -19.10 -1.66
N LYS A 95 -21.89 -20.04 -0.75
CA LYS A 95 -21.03 -19.77 0.42
C LYS A 95 -19.56 -19.54 0.08
N ALA A 96 -19.09 -19.94 -1.10
CA ALA A 96 -17.73 -19.71 -1.56
C ALA A 96 -17.53 -18.35 -2.27
N ARG A 97 -18.61 -17.59 -2.51
CA ARG A 97 -18.55 -16.25 -3.11
C ARG A 97 -18.03 -15.25 -2.08
N ILE A 98 -16.93 -14.59 -2.41
CA ILE A 98 -16.31 -13.55 -1.57
C ILE A 98 -16.59 -12.21 -2.24
N PRO A 99 -17.27 -11.25 -1.57
CA PRO A 99 -17.53 -9.94 -2.14
C PRO A 99 -16.25 -9.20 -2.47
N GLU A 100 -16.19 -8.56 -3.62
CA GLU A 100 -15.09 -7.74 -4.14
C GLU A 100 -15.32 -6.24 -3.93
N ALA A 101 -14.32 -5.42 -4.32
CA ALA A 101 -14.32 -3.97 -4.23
C ALA A 101 -14.56 -3.42 -2.82
N ALA A 102 -14.19 -4.19 -1.77
CA ALA A 102 -14.27 -3.70 -0.39
C ALA A 102 -13.36 -2.47 -0.14
N GLY A 103 -12.38 -2.23 -1.02
CA GLY A 103 -11.53 -1.04 -1.05
C GLY A 103 -12.31 0.28 -1.11
N LEU A 104 -13.52 0.29 -1.67
CA LEU A 104 -14.39 1.47 -1.70
C LEU A 104 -14.73 1.96 -0.29
N ALA A 105 -14.97 1.04 0.65
CA ALA A 105 -15.22 1.38 2.05
C ALA A 105 -14.00 2.02 2.71
N ALA A 106 -12.81 1.44 2.49
CA ALA A 106 -11.56 1.96 3.04
C ALA A 106 -11.20 3.32 2.42
N GLY A 107 -11.33 3.47 1.09
CA GLY A 107 -11.04 4.71 0.40
C GLY A 107 -11.96 5.85 0.80
N ALA A 108 -13.27 5.59 0.98
CA ALA A 108 -14.22 6.59 1.49
C ALA A 108 -13.87 7.02 2.92
N ALA A 109 -13.58 6.08 3.81
CA ALA A 109 -13.15 6.35 5.18
C ALA A 109 -11.84 7.16 5.21
N PHE A 110 -10.88 6.79 4.37
CA PHE A 110 -9.62 7.49 4.21
C PHE A 110 -9.81 8.95 3.80
N LEU A 111 -10.56 9.21 2.71
CA LEU A 111 -10.77 10.56 2.21
C LEU A 111 -11.43 11.46 3.25
N LEU A 112 -12.45 10.96 3.95
CA LEU A 112 -13.13 11.71 5.01
C LEU A 112 -12.19 12.02 6.17
N CYS A 113 -11.45 11.03 6.67
CA CYS A 113 -10.57 11.21 7.81
C CYS A 113 -9.35 12.07 7.45
N SER A 114 -8.77 11.91 6.26
CA SER A 114 -7.64 12.72 5.81
C SER A 114 -8.05 14.18 5.58
N ALA A 115 -9.21 14.45 4.99
CA ALA A 115 -9.74 15.80 4.86
C ALA A 115 -9.99 16.44 6.24
N ALA A 116 -10.46 15.65 7.21
CA ALA A 116 -10.69 16.15 8.57
C ALA A 116 -9.39 16.51 9.32
N THR A 117 -8.22 15.96 8.94
CA THR A 117 -6.94 16.25 9.60
C THR A 117 -6.50 17.71 9.46
N VAL A 118 -7.03 18.45 8.50
CA VAL A 118 -6.70 19.86 8.27
C VAL A 118 -7.71 20.81 8.89
N LEU A 119 -8.84 20.32 9.39
CA LEU A 119 -9.83 21.14 10.09
C LEU A 119 -9.26 21.60 11.45
N GLY A 120 -9.49 22.87 11.77
CA GLY A 120 -9.05 23.45 13.05
C GLY A 120 -7.55 23.81 13.12
N HIS A 121 -6.79 23.58 12.06
CA HIS A 121 -5.43 24.09 11.93
C HIS A 121 -5.48 25.46 11.23
N GLY A 122 -4.60 26.37 11.67
CA GLY A 122 -4.44 27.69 11.00
C GLY A 122 -4.05 27.57 9.52
N PRO A 123 -3.80 28.68 8.83
CA PRO A 123 -3.45 28.65 7.41
C PRO A 123 -2.23 27.75 7.18
N LEU A 124 -2.44 26.73 6.37
CA LEU A 124 -1.42 25.75 6.00
C LEU A 124 -0.82 26.20 4.67
N GLU A 125 0.49 26.47 4.63
CA GLU A 125 1.19 27.02 3.46
C GLU A 125 1.00 26.17 2.19
N ARG A 126 0.88 24.84 2.33
CA ARG A 126 0.78 23.90 1.19
C ARG A 126 -0.59 23.20 1.12
N LEU A 127 -1.65 23.87 1.57
CA LEU A 127 -2.99 23.28 1.61
C LEU A 127 -3.50 22.91 0.20
N ALA A 128 -3.19 23.73 -0.81
CA ALA A 128 -3.55 23.46 -2.20
C ALA A 128 -2.94 22.16 -2.72
N GLU A 129 -1.66 21.90 -2.43
CA GLU A 129 -0.99 20.65 -2.79
C GLU A 129 -1.59 19.45 -2.06
N PHE A 130 -1.92 19.61 -0.78
CA PHE A 130 -2.58 18.55 0.01
C PHE A 130 -3.94 18.19 -0.58
N HIS A 131 -4.78 19.17 -0.92
CA HIS A 131 -6.07 18.93 -1.55
C HIS A 131 -5.94 18.36 -2.97
N ALA A 132 -4.95 18.82 -3.74
CA ALA A 132 -4.63 18.22 -5.03
C ALA A 132 -4.24 16.74 -4.90
N GLY A 133 -3.46 16.40 -3.87
CA GLY A 133 -3.14 15.02 -3.54
C GLY A 133 -4.38 14.18 -3.17
N LEU A 134 -5.29 14.72 -2.35
CA LEU A 134 -6.57 14.06 -2.03
C LEU A 134 -7.43 13.87 -3.28
N LEU A 135 -7.44 14.85 -4.20
CA LEU A 135 -8.14 14.74 -5.48
C LEU A 135 -7.55 13.60 -6.34
N CYS A 136 -6.21 13.50 -6.43
CA CYS A 136 -5.55 12.39 -7.13
C CYS A 136 -5.99 11.04 -6.56
N ILE A 137 -6.02 10.92 -5.23
CA ILE A 137 -6.42 9.69 -4.54
C ILE A 137 -7.91 9.39 -4.78
N ALA A 138 -8.77 10.41 -4.78
CA ALA A 138 -10.21 10.23 -5.07
C ALA A 138 -10.44 9.78 -6.52
N VAL A 139 -9.75 10.36 -7.49
CA VAL A 139 -9.85 9.97 -8.90
C VAL A 139 -9.40 8.53 -9.11
N ILE A 140 -8.26 8.13 -8.53
CA ILE A 140 -7.75 6.76 -8.70
C ILE A 140 -8.59 5.73 -7.92
N LEU A 141 -9.20 6.10 -6.80
CA LEU A 141 -10.16 5.27 -6.08
C LEU A 141 -11.37 4.94 -6.96
N LEU A 142 -11.95 5.97 -7.61
CA LEU A 142 -13.06 5.79 -8.54
C LEU A 142 -12.65 4.97 -9.77
N ALA A 143 -11.45 5.20 -10.29
CA ALA A 143 -10.90 4.44 -11.41
C ALA A 143 -10.69 2.95 -11.05
N GLY A 144 -10.17 2.65 -9.86
CA GLY A 144 -10.03 1.28 -9.36
C GLY A 144 -11.38 0.60 -9.15
N PHE A 145 -12.39 1.33 -8.67
CA PHE A 145 -13.75 0.80 -8.57
C PHE A 145 -14.37 0.53 -9.95
N ALA A 146 -14.14 1.41 -10.91
CA ALA A 146 -14.56 1.17 -12.29
C ALA A 146 -13.87 -0.06 -12.89
N ASP A 147 -12.61 -0.30 -12.54
CA ASP A 147 -11.87 -1.48 -12.97
C ASP A 147 -12.45 -2.78 -12.37
N ASP A 148 -12.72 -2.81 -11.06
CA ASP A 148 -13.38 -3.95 -10.41
C ASP A 148 -14.76 -4.26 -11.02
N MET A 149 -15.46 -3.25 -11.59
CA MET A 149 -16.76 -3.40 -12.21
C MET A 149 -16.71 -3.80 -13.68
N LEU A 150 -15.70 -3.33 -14.43
CA LEU A 150 -15.66 -3.37 -15.90
C LEU A 150 -14.55 -4.27 -16.46
N ASP A 151 -13.64 -4.78 -15.62
CA ASP A 151 -12.44 -5.57 -15.99
C ASP A 151 -11.66 -4.88 -17.13
N LEU A 152 -11.14 -3.68 -16.84
CA LEU A 152 -10.48 -2.82 -17.81
C LEU A 152 -9.20 -3.46 -18.40
N PRO A 153 -8.89 -3.25 -19.68
CA PRO A 153 -7.68 -3.76 -20.28
C PRO A 153 -6.43 -3.13 -19.65
N TRP A 154 -5.35 -3.89 -19.52
CA TRP A 154 -4.13 -3.50 -18.82
C TRP A 154 -3.52 -2.15 -19.27
N ARG A 155 -3.67 -1.79 -20.56
CA ARG A 155 -3.20 -0.49 -21.10
C ARG A 155 -3.95 0.69 -20.46
N VAL A 156 -5.25 0.53 -20.20
CA VAL A 156 -6.06 1.54 -19.51
C VAL A 156 -5.63 1.63 -18.06
N LYS A 157 -5.42 0.48 -17.39
CA LYS A 157 -4.92 0.42 -15.99
C LYS A 157 -3.61 1.18 -15.80
N LEU A 158 -2.70 1.18 -16.79
CA LEU A 158 -1.46 1.96 -16.75
C LEU A 158 -1.69 3.47 -16.97
N ALA A 159 -2.68 3.84 -17.78
CA ALA A 159 -2.98 5.25 -18.06
C ALA A 159 -3.72 5.94 -16.91
N LEU A 160 -4.53 5.22 -16.14
CA LEU A 160 -5.34 5.79 -15.06
C LEU A 160 -4.51 6.52 -13.98
N PRO A 161 -3.42 5.97 -13.43
CA PRO A 161 -2.57 6.68 -12.48
C PRO A 161 -1.90 7.93 -13.07
N VAL A 162 -1.57 7.91 -14.37
CA VAL A 162 -1.01 9.07 -15.08
C VAL A 162 -2.01 10.23 -15.04
N LEU A 163 -3.25 9.97 -15.44
CA LEU A 163 -4.31 10.99 -15.45
C LEU A 163 -4.66 11.44 -14.02
N ALA A 164 -4.72 10.50 -13.07
CA ALA A 164 -5.04 10.80 -11.69
C ALA A 164 -3.96 11.66 -11.00
N ALA A 165 -2.68 11.59 -11.43
CA ALA A 165 -1.59 12.36 -10.83
C ALA A 165 -1.53 13.83 -11.30
N ILE A 166 -2.23 14.20 -12.38
CA ILE A 166 -2.17 15.56 -12.97
C ILE A 166 -2.48 16.67 -11.95
N PRO A 167 -3.53 16.60 -11.10
CA PRO A 167 -3.81 17.65 -10.14
C PRO A 167 -2.65 17.94 -9.19
N LEU A 168 -2.00 16.90 -8.64
CA LEU A 168 -0.85 17.08 -7.75
C LEU A 168 0.36 17.69 -8.49
N LEU A 169 0.68 17.17 -9.68
CA LEU A 169 1.83 17.65 -10.45
C LEU A 169 1.68 19.10 -10.91
N SER A 170 0.44 19.53 -11.18
CA SER A 170 0.14 20.95 -11.53
C SER A 170 0.17 21.86 -10.30
N ALA A 171 -0.29 21.40 -9.16
CA ALA A 171 -0.28 22.18 -7.92
C ALA A 171 1.08 22.18 -7.20
N TYR A 172 2.00 21.28 -7.59
CA TYR A 172 3.27 21.09 -6.89
C TYR A 172 4.17 22.32 -6.97
N GLN A 173 4.49 22.90 -5.81
CA GLN A 173 5.36 24.07 -5.61
C GLN A 173 6.64 23.72 -4.83
N GLY A 174 6.82 22.44 -4.47
CA GLY A 174 8.01 22.00 -3.78
C GLY A 174 9.27 22.03 -4.65
N PRO A 175 10.47 21.82 -4.05
CA PRO A 175 11.71 21.81 -4.78
C PRO A 175 11.77 20.64 -5.77
N THR A 176 12.35 20.91 -6.95
CA THR A 176 12.64 19.88 -7.98
C THR A 176 14.12 19.46 -7.94
N THR A 177 14.79 19.74 -6.81
CA THR A 177 16.21 19.51 -6.62
C THR A 177 16.48 18.16 -5.95
N VAL A 178 17.56 17.51 -6.35
CA VAL A 178 18.11 16.29 -5.71
C VAL A 178 19.48 16.60 -5.14
N VAL A 179 19.74 16.12 -3.92
CA VAL A 179 21.06 16.24 -3.30
C VAL A 179 22.04 15.30 -3.99
N VAL A 180 23.12 15.86 -4.53
CA VAL A 180 24.16 15.09 -5.23
C VAL A 180 25.13 14.47 -4.23
N PRO A 181 25.35 13.12 -4.27
CA PRO A 181 26.38 12.48 -3.46
C PRO A 181 27.77 13.09 -3.68
N LYS A 182 28.57 13.22 -2.61
CA LYS A 182 29.91 13.84 -2.68
C LYS A 182 30.77 13.35 -3.84
N LEU A 183 30.75 12.04 -4.10
CA LEU A 183 31.55 11.43 -5.16
C LEU A 183 31.19 11.90 -6.57
N LEU A 184 29.92 12.29 -6.80
CA LEU A 184 29.41 12.71 -8.09
C LEU A 184 29.41 14.23 -8.28
N ARG A 185 29.65 15.03 -7.22
CA ARG A 185 29.67 16.50 -7.28
C ARG A 185 30.65 17.05 -8.30
N PRO A 186 31.91 16.58 -8.37
CA PRO A 186 32.88 17.10 -9.34
C PRO A 186 32.47 16.89 -10.79
N MET A 187 31.65 15.85 -11.05
CA MET A 187 31.18 15.50 -12.40
C MET A 187 29.89 16.24 -12.77
N LEU A 188 28.96 16.40 -11.82
CA LEU A 188 27.64 16.94 -12.07
C LEU A 188 27.49 18.42 -11.72
N LEU A 189 28.41 18.95 -10.89
CA LEU A 189 28.46 20.35 -10.42
C LEU A 189 29.87 20.92 -10.61
N PRO A 190 30.35 21.10 -11.87
CA PRO A 190 31.76 21.45 -12.15
C PRO A 190 32.17 22.85 -11.70
N ASP A 191 31.23 23.80 -11.50
CA ASP A 191 31.53 25.22 -11.32
C ASP A 191 31.68 25.64 -9.86
N ASN A 192 32.26 24.85 -8.97
CA ASN A 192 32.55 25.25 -7.57
C ASN A 192 31.44 26.03 -6.85
N THR A 193 30.21 25.88 -7.31
CA THR A 193 29.05 26.45 -6.65
C THR A 193 28.89 25.74 -5.31
N GLU A 194 28.72 26.51 -4.24
CA GLU A 194 28.45 26.00 -2.88
C GLU A 194 27.20 25.13 -2.81
N GLY A 195 26.59 24.86 -3.96
CA GLY A 195 25.39 24.03 -4.12
C GLY A 195 25.73 22.52 -4.04
N ILE A 196 25.03 21.82 -3.14
CA ILE A 196 25.09 20.36 -3.02
C ILE A 196 23.93 19.67 -3.78
N SER A 197 23.10 20.45 -4.47
CA SER A 197 21.87 19.97 -5.11
C SER A 197 21.81 20.34 -6.59
N LEU A 198 21.23 19.44 -7.39
CA LEU A 198 20.97 19.62 -8.81
C LEU A 198 19.46 19.80 -9.04
N ASP A 199 19.06 20.86 -9.73
CA ASP A 199 17.66 21.05 -10.13
C ASP A 199 17.37 20.26 -11.40
N LEU A 200 16.42 19.32 -11.31
CA LEU A 200 15.98 18.47 -12.40
C LEU A 200 14.73 19.02 -13.12
N GLY A 201 14.06 20.05 -12.59
CA GLY A 201 12.92 20.69 -13.21
C GLY A 201 11.83 19.70 -13.66
N LEU A 202 11.52 19.69 -14.96
CA LEU A 202 10.51 18.77 -15.54
C LEU A 202 10.86 17.28 -15.38
N ALA A 203 12.15 16.94 -15.37
CA ALA A 203 12.57 15.55 -15.17
C ALA A 203 12.19 15.05 -13.75
N TYR A 204 12.23 15.94 -12.74
CA TYR A 204 11.74 15.60 -11.40
C TYR A 204 10.22 15.37 -11.39
N LYS A 205 9.44 16.18 -12.12
CA LYS A 205 7.99 15.97 -12.26
C LYS A 205 7.68 14.66 -13.00
N ALA A 206 8.45 14.31 -14.03
CA ALA A 206 8.34 13.00 -14.68
C ALA A 206 8.65 11.85 -13.73
N TYR A 207 9.67 11.98 -12.89
CA TYR A 207 9.99 11.01 -11.85
C TYR A 207 8.83 10.85 -10.84
N MET A 208 8.22 11.95 -10.35
CA MET A 208 7.05 11.90 -9.47
C MET A 208 5.87 11.18 -10.14
N LEU A 209 5.65 11.42 -11.44
CA LEU A 209 4.63 10.71 -12.22
C LEU A 209 4.89 9.21 -12.28
N LEU A 210 6.13 8.82 -12.55
CA LEU A 210 6.53 7.40 -12.56
C LEU A 210 6.36 6.75 -11.18
N MET A 211 6.63 7.49 -10.10
CA MET A 211 6.36 7.04 -8.72
C MET A 211 4.88 6.79 -8.48
N ALA A 212 3.99 7.69 -8.95
CA ALA A 212 2.55 7.50 -8.83
C ALA A 212 2.07 6.26 -9.60
N VAL A 213 2.56 6.07 -10.83
CA VAL A 213 2.26 4.87 -11.64
C VAL A 213 2.79 3.60 -11.00
N PHE A 214 4.04 3.61 -10.53
CA PHE A 214 4.66 2.47 -9.87
C PHE A 214 3.90 2.08 -8.61
N CYS A 215 3.69 3.00 -7.67
CA CYS A 215 3.04 2.70 -6.40
C CYS A 215 1.62 2.17 -6.59
N SER A 216 0.83 2.76 -7.51
CA SER A 216 -0.55 2.34 -7.77
C SER A 216 -0.63 0.91 -8.34
N ASN A 217 0.34 0.50 -9.15
CA ASN A 217 0.35 -0.83 -9.76
C ASN A 217 1.12 -1.86 -8.93
N ALA A 218 2.15 -1.46 -8.19
CA ALA A 218 3.06 -2.38 -7.51
C ALA A 218 2.39 -3.22 -6.42
N ILE A 219 1.42 -2.63 -5.67
CA ILE A 219 0.64 -3.33 -4.66
C ILE A 219 -0.22 -4.41 -5.33
N ASN A 220 -0.87 -4.08 -6.45
CA ASN A 220 -1.68 -5.02 -7.23
C ASN A 220 -0.85 -6.15 -7.82
N ILE A 221 0.33 -5.84 -8.38
CA ILE A 221 1.22 -6.86 -8.96
C ILE A 221 1.78 -7.80 -7.89
N HIS A 222 1.99 -7.31 -6.65
CA HIS A 222 2.42 -8.13 -5.50
C HIS A 222 1.21 -8.52 -4.64
N ALA A 223 0.35 -9.35 -5.19
CA ALA A 223 -0.94 -9.76 -4.65
C ALA A 223 -1.21 -11.26 -4.86
N GLY A 224 -2.39 -11.72 -4.50
CA GLY A 224 -2.91 -13.05 -4.86
C GLY A 224 -2.99 -14.05 -3.71
N ILE A 225 -2.79 -13.61 -2.47
CA ILE A 225 -3.07 -14.37 -1.24
C ILE A 225 -3.77 -13.48 -0.22
N ASN A 226 -4.63 -14.07 0.59
CA ASN A 226 -5.46 -13.33 1.54
C ASN A 226 -4.63 -12.51 2.54
N GLY A 227 -4.97 -11.22 2.65
CA GLY A 227 -4.36 -10.29 3.60
C GLY A 227 -3.06 -9.65 3.12
N LEU A 228 -2.51 -10.04 1.97
CA LEU A 228 -1.21 -9.52 1.53
C LEU A 228 -1.31 -8.07 1.06
N GLU A 229 -2.24 -7.72 0.18
CA GLU A 229 -2.40 -6.37 -0.39
C GLU A 229 -2.58 -5.33 0.71
N VAL A 230 -3.44 -5.64 1.67
CA VAL A 230 -3.73 -4.74 2.80
C VAL A 230 -2.60 -4.73 3.81
N GLY A 231 -2.02 -5.89 4.12
CA GLY A 231 -0.92 -6.03 5.07
C GLY A 231 0.35 -5.34 4.62
N GLN A 232 0.76 -5.52 3.36
CA GLN A 232 1.95 -4.84 2.83
C GLN A 232 1.77 -3.31 2.85
N THR A 233 0.58 -2.81 2.51
CA THR A 233 0.25 -1.38 2.60
C THR A 233 0.36 -0.87 4.03
N ALA A 234 -0.15 -1.63 5.02
CA ALA A 234 -0.06 -1.27 6.43
C ALA A 234 1.40 -1.14 6.90
N PHE A 235 2.28 -2.08 6.49
CA PHE A 235 3.70 -2.00 6.85
C PHE A 235 4.41 -0.83 6.16
N VAL A 236 4.16 -0.58 4.86
CA VAL A 236 4.73 0.59 4.18
C VAL A 236 4.26 1.88 4.85
N ALA A 237 2.96 2.00 5.14
CA ALA A 237 2.39 3.15 5.86
C ALA A 237 3.04 3.34 7.24
N SER A 238 3.27 2.26 7.99
CA SER A 238 3.98 2.28 9.27
C SER A 238 5.42 2.81 9.12
N GLY A 239 6.16 2.32 8.13
CA GLY A 239 7.52 2.79 7.82
C GLY A 239 7.54 4.28 7.45
N VAL A 240 6.59 4.74 6.64
CA VAL A 240 6.43 6.17 6.29
C VAL A 240 6.13 7.01 7.52
N LEU A 241 5.24 6.57 8.43
CA LEU A 241 4.99 7.27 9.69
C LEU A 241 6.25 7.38 10.54
N ALA A 242 7.02 6.31 10.63
CA ALA A 242 8.28 6.31 11.37
C ALA A 242 9.30 7.30 10.77
N LEU A 243 9.40 7.39 9.45
CA LEU A 243 10.23 8.40 8.76
C LEU A 243 9.74 9.83 9.04
N ASN A 244 8.43 10.03 8.98
CA ASN A 244 7.84 11.35 9.26
C ASN A 244 8.12 11.79 10.69
N PHE A 245 8.02 10.89 11.67
CA PHE A 245 8.28 11.21 13.07
C PHE A 245 9.72 11.63 13.34
N GLN A 246 10.70 11.03 12.63
CA GLN A 246 12.11 11.48 12.77
C GLN A 246 12.35 12.90 12.26
N SER A 247 11.53 13.39 11.35
CA SER A 247 11.77 14.66 10.65
C SER A 247 10.62 15.68 10.87
N LEU A 248 9.67 15.39 11.75
CA LEU A 248 8.47 16.21 11.95
C LEU A 248 8.79 17.61 12.44
N SER A 249 9.79 17.74 13.31
CA SER A 249 10.25 19.02 13.85
C SER A 249 11.12 19.81 12.87
N SER A 250 11.73 19.16 11.89
CA SER A 250 12.67 19.76 10.96
C SER A 250 12.04 20.24 9.65
N SER A 251 10.88 19.68 9.28
CA SER A 251 10.23 20.03 8.01
C SER A 251 8.70 19.89 8.08
N PRO A 252 7.95 20.97 7.75
CA PRO A 252 6.48 20.93 7.66
C PRO A 252 5.96 19.90 6.65
N SER A 253 6.74 19.55 5.64
CA SER A 253 6.39 18.56 4.60
C SER A 253 6.06 17.19 5.20
N HIS A 254 6.80 16.78 6.23
CA HIS A 254 6.55 15.51 6.94
C HIS A 254 5.22 15.49 7.68
N ALA A 255 4.73 16.65 8.15
CA ALA A 255 3.42 16.74 8.79
C ALA A 255 2.27 16.48 7.79
N TYR A 256 2.36 16.97 6.55
CA TYR A 256 1.36 16.67 5.50
C TYR A 256 1.34 15.19 5.14
N SER A 257 2.53 14.61 4.95
CA SER A 257 2.64 13.19 4.72
C SER A 257 2.05 12.35 5.87
N ALA A 258 2.36 12.68 7.12
CA ALA A 258 1.85 11.99 8.28
C ALA A 258 0.31 12.05 8.38
N ARG A 259 -0.31 13.20 8.05
CA ARG A 259 -1.77 13.40 8.01
C ARG A 259 -2.47 12.54 6.96
N LEU A 260 -1.78 12.13 5.90
CA LEU A 260 -2.29 11.16 4.93
C LEU A 260 -2.09 9.74 5.42
N VAL A 261 -0.90 9.43 5.91
CA VAL A 261 -0.51 8.03 6.15
C VAL A 261 -1.10 7.47 7.44
N ALA A 262 -1.36 8.32 8.44
CA ALA A 262 -1.99 7.85 9.69
C ALA A 262 -3.44 7.34 9.46
N PRO A 263 -4.35 8.05 8.76
CA PRO A 263 -5.64 7.50 8.35
C PRO A 263 -5.52 6.27 7.43
N LEU A 264 -4.54 6.24 6.51
CA LEU A 264 -4.30 5.08 5.64
C LEU A 264 -3.99 3.83 6.46
N LEU A 265 -3.09 3.93 7.45
CA LEU A 265 -2.79 2.82 8.36
C LEU A 265 -4.04 2.38 9.11
N GLY A 266 -4.85 3.32 9.62
CA GLY A 266 -6.12 3.02 10.25
C GLY A 266 -7.06 2.24 9.34
N CYS A 267 -7.23 2.68 8.09
CA CYS A 267 -8.03 1.98 7.08
C CYS A 267 -7.51 0.56 6.79
N CYS A 268 -6.20 0.39 6.65
CA CYS A 268 -5.60 -0.92 6.44
C CYS A 268 -5.89 -1.87 7.61
N LEU A 269 -5.73 -1.43 8.84
CA LEU A 269 -6.00 -2.25 10.02
C LEU A 269 -7.50 -2.60 10.15
N GLY A 270 -8.40 -1.66 9.82
CA GLY A 270 -9.84 -1.91 9.77
C GLY A 270 -10.21 -2.93 8.68
N MET A 271 -9.60 -2.82 7.49
CA MET A 271 -9.80 -3.76 6.38
C MET A 271 -9.26 -5.16 6.69
N LEU A 272 -8.09 -5.28 7.35
CA LEU A 272 -7.49 -6.57 7.71
C LEU A 272 -8.39 -7.43 8.59
N LYS A 273 -9.27 -6.85 9.41
CA LYS A 273 -10.27 -7.61 10.19
C LYS A 273 -11.17 -8.47 9.30
N HIS A 274 -11.34 -8.07 8.04
CA HIS A 274 -12.21 -8.73 7.08
C HIS A 274 -11.43 -9.46 5.98
N ASN A 275 -10.23 -9.00 5.64
CA ASN A 275 -9.42 -9.53 4.53
C ASN A 275 -8.29 -10.47 4.96
N ALA A 276 -7.84 -10.45 6.25
CA ALA A 276 -6.82 -11.40 6.71
C ALA A 276 -7.28 -12.85 6.53
N TYR A 277 -6.31 -13.76 6.37
CA TYR A 277 -6.59 -15.18 6.12
C TYR A 277 -7.42 -15.84 7.24
N PRO A 278 -8.48 -16.58 6.92
CA PRO A 278 -9.15 -16.72 5.63
C PRO A 278 -10.07 -15.51 5.34
N ALA A 279 -9.90 -14.86 4.18
CA ALA A 279 -10.59 -13.62 3.85
C ALA A 279 -12.12 -13.79 3.76
N ALA A 280 -12.85 -12.82 4.28
CA ALA A 280 -14.30 -12.69 4.14
C ALA A 280 -14.69 -11.70 3.03
N VAL A 281 -13.75 -10.83 2.62
CA VAL A 281 -13.89 -9.84 1.54
C VAL A 281 -12.60 -9.73 0.75
N PHE A 282 -12.70 -9.38 -0.54
CA PHE A 282 -11.55 -9.00 -1.35
C PHE A 282 -11.44 -7.47 -1.46
N PRO A 283 -10.22 -6.92 -1.32
CA PRO A 283 -9.99 -5.48 -1.38
C PRO A 283 -10.27 -4.91 -2.77
N GLY A 284 -9.98 -5.67 -3.84
CA GLY A 284 -10.13 -5.29 -5.25
C GLY A 284 -9.05 -4.31 -5.72
N ASP A 285 -9.07 -4.04 -7.03
CA ASP A 285 -8.23 -3.02 -7.67
C ASP A 285 -8.56 -1.63 -7.10
N THR A 286 -9.81 -1.44 -6.63
CA THR A 286 -10.23 -0.28 -5.84
C THR A 286 -9.29 0.02 -4.68
N PHE A 287 -8.91 -1.00 -3.89
CA PHE A 287 -8.00 -0.80 -2.75
C PHE A 287 -6.57 -0.58 -3.20
N THR A 288 -6.05 -1.44 -4.09
CA THR A 288 -4.64 -1.44 -4.44
C THR A 288 -4.22 -0.14 -5.13
N PHE A 289 -5.08 0.40 -5.99
CA PHE A 289 -4.83 1.66 -6.69
C PHE A 289 -4.87 2.85 -5.73
N PHE A 290 -5.91 2.96 -4.90
CA PHE A 290 -6.01 4.07 -3.96
C PHE A 290 -4.89 4.05 -2.92
N ALA A 291 -4.55 2.87 -2.39
CA ALA A 291 -3.49 2.70 -1.40
C ALA A 291 -2.12 3.07 -1.97
N GLY A 292 -1.81 2.60 -3.18
CA GLY A 292 -0.57 2.93 -3.87
C GLY A 292 -0.45 4.43 -4.18
N MET A 293 -1.51 5.07 -4.69
CA MET A 293 -1.54 6.50 -4.93
C MET A 293 -1.39 7.30 -3.62
N SER A 294 -2.02 6.85 -2.53
CA SER A 294 -1.89 7.49 -1.21
C SER A 294 -0.44 7.49 -0.71
N LEU A 295 0.27 6.37 -0.88
CA LEU A 295 1.69 6.27 -0.55
C LEU A 295 2.55 7.16 -1.45
N ALA A 296 2.29 7.19 -2.76
CA ALA A 296 3.00 8.07 -3.69
C ALA A 296 2.81 9.55 -3.34
N VAL A 297 1.57 9.99 -3.11
CA VAL A 297 1.24 11.36 -2.69
C VAL A 297 1.94 11.71 -1.37
N ALA A 298 1.93 10.79 -0.39
CA ALA A 298 2.60 11.00 0.89
C ALA A 298 4.12 11.15 0.72
N GLY A 299 4.75 10.33 -0.13
CA GLY A 299 6.18 10.44 -0.44
C GLY A 299 6.55 11.73 -1.18
N ILE A 300 5.71 12.17 -2.13
CA ILE A 300 5.89 13.41 -2.89
C ILE A 300 5.75 14.63 -1.97
N LEU A 301 4.69 14.70 -1.17
CA LEU A 301 4.46 15.81 -0.24
C LEU A 301 5.51 15.86 0.87
N GLY A 302 6.00 14.70 1.30
CA GLY A 302 7.02 14.56 2.33
C GLY A 302 8.46 14.70 1.84
N HIS A 303 8.69 14.75 0.53
CA HIS A 303 10.03 14.81 -0.11
C HIS A 303 10.96 13.66 0.28
N PHE A 304 10.45 12.41 0.29
CA PHE A 304 11.24 11.20 0.59
C PHE A 304 10.87 10.03 -0.35
N THR A 305 10.63 10.32 -1.61
CA THR A 305 10.25 9.32 -2.63
C THR A 305 11.28 8.20 -2.79
N GLU A 306 12.58 8.50 -2.61
CA GLU A 306 13.66 7.52 -2.65
C GLU A 306 13.55 6.54 -1.46
N ALA A 307 13.28 7.04 -0.26
CA ALA A 307 13.06 6.20 0.92
C ALA A 307 11.78 5.37 0.76
N LEU A 308 10.73 5.91 0.12
CA LEU A 308 9.52 5.16 -0.21
C LEU A 308 9.80 3.99 -1.15
N LEU A 309 10.67 4.16 -2.17
CA LEU A 309 11.09 3.05 -3.04
C LEU A 309 11.76 1.92 -2.24
N VAL A 310 12.59 2.26 -1.26
CA VAL A 310 13.23 1.25 -0.41
C VAL A 310 12.20 0.62 0.55
N LEU A 311 11.24 1.38 1.08
CA LEU A 311 10.12 0.81 1.84
C LEU A 311 9.31 -0.17 1.00
N MET A 312 9.16 0.07 -0.29
CA MET A 312 8.46 -0.80 -1.24
C MET A 312 9.40 -1.83 -1.92
N LEU A 313 10.51 -2.17 -1.29
CA LEU A 313 11.50 -3.12 -1.83
C LEU A 313 10.90 -4.48 -2.24
N PRO A 314 10.01 -5.13 -1.45
CA PRO A 314 9.39 -6.39 -1.88
C PRO A 314 8.55 -6.22 -3.15
N GLN A 315 7.81 -5.10 -3.30
CA GLN A 315 7.02 -4.79 -4.49
C GLN A 315 7.93 -4.50 -5.70
N LEU A 316 9.01 -3.77 -5.50
CA LEU A 316 10.00 -3.49 -6.53
C LEU A 316 10.66 -4.78 -7.02
N LEU A 317 11.08 -5.65 -6.10
CA LEU A 317 11.65 -6.96 -6.45
C LEU A 317 10.62 -7.83 -7.19
N ASN A 318 9.35 -7.84 -6.73
CA ASN A 318 8.29 -8.57 -7.40
C ASN A 318 8.03 -8.05 -8.83
N PHE A 319 8.08 -6.73 -9.02
CA PHE A 319 7.95 -6.11 -10.34
C PHE A 319 9.13 -6.51 -11.25
N LEU A 320 10.37 -6.37 -10.78
CA LEU A 320 11.58 -6.74 -11.55
C LEU A 320 11.58 -8.22 -11.92
N LEU A 321 11.24 -9.11 -10.99
CA LEU A 321 11.08 -10.54 -11.28
C LEU A 321 10.01 -10.80 -12.33
N SER A 322 8.94 -10.02 -12.33
CA SER A 322 7.80 -10.18 -13.23
C SER A 322 8.04 -9.65 -14.64
N LEU A 323 9.08 -8.84 -14.89
CA LEU A 323 9.34 -8.20 -16.18
C LEU A 323 9.33 -9.18 -17.38
N PRO A 324 9.97 -10.36 -17.32
CA PRO A 324 9.95 -11.30 -18.45
C PRO A 324 8.54 -11.75 -18.83
N GLN A 325 7.65 -11.94 -17.84
CA GLN A 325 6.25 -12.28 -18.07
C GLN A 325 5.43 -11.07 -18.55
N LEU A 326 5.64 -9.89 -17.93
CA LEU A 326 4.91 -8.67 -18.28
C LEU A 326 5.23 -8.18 -19.71
N PHE A 327 6.47 -8.36 -20.16
CA PHE A 327 6.87 -8.02 -21.54
C PHE A 327 6.63 -9.15 -22.56
N GLY A 328 6.00 -10.27 -22.14
CA GLY A 328 5.66 -11.37 -23.03
C GLY A 328 6.85 -12.20 -23.51
N LEU A 329 8.03 -12.06 -22.88
CA LEU A 329 9.21 -12.89 -23.15
C LEU A 329 9.01 -14.34 -22.71
N VAL A 330 8.17 -14.56 -21.72
CA VAL A 330 7.75 -15.85 -21.17
C VAL A 330 6.24 -15.84 -21.03
N HIS A 331 5.60 -17.01 -21.14
CA HIS A 331 4.16 -17.13 -20.97
C HIS A 331 3.68 -16.51 -19.65
N CYS A 332 2.70 -15.61 -19.74
CA CYS A 332 2.10 -14.93 -18.60
C CYS A 332 0.63 -15.38 -18.44
N PRO A 333 0.30 -16.22 -17.45
CA PRO A 333 -1.10 -16.56 -17.18
C PRO A 333 -1.84 -15.35 -16.61
N ARG A 334 -3.20 -15.33 -16.75
CA ARG A 334 -4.05 -14.24 -16.21
C ARG A 334 -3.82 -14.01 -14.70
N HIS A 335 -3.69 -15.12 -13.94
CA HIS A 335 -3.39 -15.08 -12.51
C HIS A 335 -2.07 -15.80 -12.24
N ARG A 336 -1.09 -15.08 -11.66
CA ARG A 336 0.25 -15.58 -11.34
C ARG A 336 0.36 -16.10 -9.91
N VAL A 337 -0.75 -16.61 -9.39
CA VAL A 337 -0.86 -17.15 -8.03
C VAL A 337 -0.14 -18.50 -7.90
N PRO A 338 0.26 -18.90 -6.68
CA PRO A 338 0.74 -20.26 -6.39
C PRO A 338 -0.29 -21.34 -6.73
N THR A 339 0.16 -22.59 -6.86
CA THR A 339 -0.70 -23.74 -7.14
C THR A 339 -1.13 -24.41 -5.84
N LEU A 340 -2.43 -24.72 -5.72
CA LEU A 340 -2.97 -25.46 -4.58
C LEU A 340 -2.64 -26.95 -4.70
N THR A 341 -2.08 -27.54 -3.64
CA THR A 341 -1.82 -28.97 -3.53
C THR A 341 -2.98 -29.73 -2.86
N GLY A 342 -2.98 -31.06 -2.99
CA GLY A 342 -4.01 -31.92 -2.37
C GLY A 342 -4.13 -31.79 -0.84
N ASN A 343 -3.12 -31.25 -0.16
CA ASN A 343 -3.07 -31.07 1.30
C ASN A 343 -3.45 -29.64 1.75
N ASN A 344 -4.15 -28.87 0.94
CA ASN A 344 -4.48 -27.45 1.20
C ASN A 344 -3.25 -26.56 1.47
N LYS A 345 -2.10 -26.91 0.90
CA LYS A 345 -0.89 -26.10 0.90
C LYS A 345 -0.69 -25.48 -0.48
N LEU A 346 0.03 -24.39 -0.54
CA LEU A 346 0.42 -23.71 -1.76
C LEU A 346 1.84 -24.12 -2.14
N GLU A 347 2.04 -24.41 -3.42
CA GLU A 347 3.34 -24.68 -4.05
C GLU A 347 3.63 -23.69 -5.15
N SER A 348 4.90 -23.56 -5.53
CA SER A 348 5.31 -22.69 -6.62
C SER A 348 4.68 -23.13 -7.94
N SER A 349 3.97 -22.21 -8.60
CA SER A 349 3.41 -22.41 -9.95
C SER A 349 4.43 -22.17 -11.07
N GLY A 350 5.69 -21.84 -10.73
CA GLY A 350 6.72 -21.48 -11.70
C GLY A 350 6.65 -20.06 -12.21
N ASN A 351 5.64 -19.27 -11.81
CA ASN A 351 5.55 -17.86 -12.19
C ASN A 351 6.65 -17.03 -11.51
N PHE A 352 7.05 -15.93 -12.18
CA PHE A 352 8.09 -15.02 -11.71
C PHE A 352 7.52 -13.99 -10.73
N THR A 353 7.23 -14.44 -9.51
CA THR A 353 6.75 -13.58 -8.40
C THR A 353 7.49 -13.91 -7.11
N VAL A 354 7.57 -12.95 -6.19
CA VAL A 354 8.19 -13.15 -4.87
C VAL A 354 7.53 -14.29 -4.11
N LEU A 355 6.21 -14.46 -4.19
CA LEU A 355 5.50 -15.56 -3.55
C LEU A 355 5.98 -16.93 -4.07
N ASN A 356 6.17 -17.04 -5.38
CA ASN A 356 6.68 -18.27 -5.99
C ASN A 356 8.15 -18.53 -5.62
N VAL A 357 8.96 -17.48 -5.46
CA VAL A 357 10.34 -17.61 -4.97
C VAL A 357 10.36 -18.12 -3.53
N ILE A 358 9.54 -17.56 -2.64
CA ILE A 358 9.43 -18.02 -1.24
C ILE A 358 9.07 -19.50 -1.20
N LEU A 359 8.09 -19.94 -2.01
CA LEU A 359 7.66 -21.34 -2.06
C LEU A 359 8.69 -22.26 -2.70
N ARG A 360 9.45 -21.78 -3.71
CA ARG A 360 10.53 -22.55 -4.33
C ARG A 360 11.67 -22.83 -3.35
N LEU A 361 12.01 -21.85 -2.52
CA LEU A 361 13.08 -21.98 -1.52
C LEU A 361 12.62 -22.70 -0.24
N GLY A 362 11.39 -22.43 0.20
CA GLY A 362 10.87 -22.92 1.49
C GLY A 362 9.97 -24.15 1.40
N GLY A 363 9.61 -24.62 0.19
CA GLY A 363 8.64 -25.70 -0.03
C GLY A 363 7.19 -25.30 0.22
N ALA A 364 6.27 -26.26 0.08
CA ALA A 364 4.83 -26.06 0.21
C ALA A 364 4.43 -25.55 1.59
N ARG A 365 3.61 -24.46 1.63
CA ARG A 365 3.18 -23.79 2.87
C ARG A 365 1.67 -23.55 2.86
N SER A 366 1.09 -23.36 4.06
CA SER A 366 -0.27 -22.83 4.15
C SER A 366 -0.30 -21.38 3.68
N GLU A 367 -1.43 -20.94 3.15
CA GLU A 367 -1.60 -19.56 2.66
C GLU A 367 -1.29 -18.51 3.75
N GLY A 368 -1.80 -18.73 4.99
CA GLY A 368 -1.50 -17.83 6.11
C GLY A 368 -0.01 -17.76 6.46
N THR A 369 0.72 -18.89 6.39
CA THR A 369 2.18 -18.91 6.60
C THR A 369 2.90 -18.16 5.48
N LEU A 370 2.49 -18.35 4.23
CA LEU A 370 3.07 -17.63 3.08
C LEU A 370 2.85 -16.13 3.19
N CYS A 371 1.63 -15.71 3.59
CA CYS A 371 1.33 -14.29 3.85
C CYS A 371 2.22 -13.73 4.95
N THR A 372 2.38 -14.44 6.06
CA THR A 372 3.27 -14.02 7.16
C THR A 372 4.72 -13.85 6.69
N LEU A 373 5.25 -14.77 5.89
CA LEU A 373 6.61 -14.68 5.35
C LEU A 373 6.76 -13.48 4.40
N ALA A 374 5.80 -13.25 3.51
CA ALA A 374 5.82 -12.09 2.62
C ALA A 374 5.75 -10.76 3.39
N LEU A 375 4.90 -10.68 4.43
CA LEU A 375 4.80 -9.51 5.30
C LEU A 375 6.05 -9.33 6.19
N SER A 376 6.75 -10.41 6.55
CA SER A 376 8.03 -10.31 7.26
C SER A 376 9.11 -9.66 6.38
N LEU A 377 9.14 -9.97 5.07
CA LEU A 377 10.02 -9.26 4.13
C LEU A 377 9.67 -7.77 4.06
N GLN A 378 8.38 -7.44 4.09
CA GLN A 378 7.93 -6.05 4.12
C GLN A 378 8.34 -5.33 5.41
N PHE A 379 8.27 -5.99 6.55
CA PHE A 379 8.77 -5.44 7.82
C PHE A 379 10.29 -5.20 7.79
N LEU A 380 11.07 -6.15 7.23
CA LEU A 380 12.51 -6.00 7.09
C LEU A 380 12.90 -4.80 6.22
N SER A 381 12.12 -4.47 5.18
CA SER A 381 12.38 -3.29 4.35
C SER A 381 12.36 -1.98 5.15
N ILE A 382 11.59 -1.91 6.23
CA ILE A 382 11.58 -0.75 7.15
C ILE A 382 12.98 -0.62 7.81
N GLY A 383 13.51 -1.73 8.34
CA GLY A 383 14.85 -1.73 8.92
C GLY A 383 15.93 -1.33 7.91
N VAL A 384 15.81 -1.81 6.67
CA VAL A 384 16.76 -1.45 5.58
C VAL A 384 16.74 0.05 5.31
N VAL A 385 15.59 0.70 5.27
CA VAL A 385 15.50 2.17 5.07
C VAL A 385 16.26 2.91 6.15
N PHE A 386 16.03 2.58 7.43
CA PHE A 386 16.69 3.28 8.53
C PHE A 386 18.20 3.02 8.54
N LEU A 387 18.63 1.78 8.26
CA LEU A 387 20.05 1.43 8.13
C LEU A 387 20.70 2.22 6.99
N LEU A 388 20.10 2.24 5.81
CA LEU A 388 20.63 2.99 4.66
C LEU A 388 20.69 4.49 4.96
N ARG A 389 19.66 5.09 5.55
CA ARG A 389 19.71 6.50 5.96
C ARG A 389 20.85 6.79 6.93
N TYR A 390 21.08 5.90 7.90
CA TYR A 390 22.21 6.04 8.83
C TYR A 390 23.55 5.95 8.11
N MET A 391 23.75 4.92 7.29
CA MET A 391 25.01 4.70 6.55
C MET A 391 25.29 5.81 5.52
N LEU A 392 24.26 6.28 4.81
CA LEU A 392 24.40 7.28 3.76
C LEU A 392 24.48 8.72 4.30
N ALA A 393 24.14 8.96 5.56
CA ALA A 393 24.18 10.30 6.16
C ALA A 393 25.55 10.97 6.02
N GLY A 394 26.65 10.20 6.03
CA GLY A 394 28.02 10.70 5.81
C GLY A 394 28.36 10.99 4.33
N ILE A 395 27.63 10.38 3.38
CA ILE A 395 27.88 10.52 1.93
C ILE A 395 27.24 11.81 1.38
N TYR A 396 26.14 12.25 1.99
CA TYR A 396 25.40 13.44 1.57
C TYR A 396 25.78 14.71 2.37
N LYS A 397 26.28 14.56 3.58
CA LYS A 397 26.87 15.67 4.37
C LYS A 397 28.26 16.01 3.86
#